data_fa70368e6f04e9e44433b7a5414ae683
#
_entry.id   fa70368e6f04e9e44433b7a5414ae683
#
_cell.length_a   1.000
_cell.length_b   1.000
_cell.length_c   1.000
_cell.angle_alpha   90.00
_cell.angle_beta   90.00
_cell.angle_gamma   90.00
#
_symmetry.space_group_name_H-M   'P 1'
#
loop_
_entity.id
_entity.type
_entity.pdbx_description
1 polymer ?
#
loop_
_entity_poly.entity_id
_entity_poly.type
_entity_poly.pdbx_seq_one_letter_code
_entity_poly.pdbx_strand_id
1 'polypeptide(L)'
;MKFNLFFLFTLFTVLSVSAQIDSENKSIIIPAQEVEDLKEDNELIIMPEENNSAEPDKEQENEIVLPKTEELPVAERKEFSMIKENKFRNPAELYQKQLKNALKLRNDDERRHNGSEITQFLGEYSTKAKRVNIIYRDHQAEDGDIIRVYVNGNIAQSRVLLQNHSKGFFLTLNPGDNIIEFEALNQGTSGPNTAEFQVLDDNGTPFITNQWNLATGVKATITVVRAKEEE
;
A
#
# COMPACT_ATOMS: atom_id res chain seq x y z
N MET A 1 -25.70 18.85 60.21
CA MET A 1 -25.45 17.99 59.02
C MET A 1 -24.80 18.71 57.82
N LYS A 2 -24.09 19.80 57.96
CA LYS A 2 -23.44 20.54 56.85
C LYS A 2 -21.89 20.36 56.78
N PHE A 3 -21.31 19.74 57.78
CA PHE A 3 -19.85 19.57 57.85
C PHE A 3 -19.29 18.36 57.07
N ASN A 4 -20.10 17.35 56.82
CA ASN A 4 -19.63 16.11 56.17
C ASN A 4 -19.52 16.23 54.62
N LEU A 5 -20.20 17.19 54.03
CA LEU A 5 -20.17 17.38 52.57
C LEU A 5 -18.90 18.09 52.12
N PHE A 6 -18.36 18.98 52.96
CA PHE A 6 -17.14 19.73 52.66
C PHE A 6 -15.88 18.83 52.81
N PHE A 7 -15.93 17.91 53.77
CA PHE A 7 -14.84 16.96 53.97
C PHE A 7 -14.77 15.90 52.88
N LEU A 8 -15.92 15.52 52.30
CA LEU A 8 -15.98 14.60 51.17
C LEU A 8 -15.46 15.25 49.89
N PHE A 9 -15.67 16.56 49.70
CA PHE A 9 -15.19 17.29 48.53
C PHE A 9 -13.66 17.50 48.56
N THR A 10 -13.09 17.74 49.76
CA THR A 10 -11.62 17.90 49.89
C THR A 10 -10.89 16.57 49.75
N LEU A 11 -11.53 15.42 50.09
CA LEU A 11 -10.95 14.10 49.90
C LEU A 11 -10.88 13.69 48.44
N PHE A 12 -11.82 14.18 47.60
CA PHE A 12 -11.84 13.87 46.17
C PHE A 12 -10.79 14.67 45.37
N THR A 13 -10.33 15.81 45.86
CA THR A 13 -9.32 16.65 45.19
C THR A 13 -7.89 16.17 45.43
N VAL A 14 -7.65 15.29 46.43
CA VAL A 14 -6.29 14.78 46.74
C VAL A 14 -5.91 13.53 45.90
N LEU A 15 -6.87 12.89 45.22
CA LEU A 15 -6.61 11.68 44.42
C LEU A 15 -6.26 11.95 42.97
N SER A 16 -6.08 13.20 42.54
CA SER A 16 -5.85 13.56 41.14
C SER A 16 -4.39 13.87 40.79
N VAL A 17 -3.44 13.60 41.67
CA VAL A 17 -2.02 13.92 41.41
C VAL A 17 -1.18 12.67 41.61
N SER A 18 -1.06 11.86 40.57
CA SER A 18 0.08 10.98 40.33
C SER A 18 -0.10 10.20 39.03
N ALA A 19 0.10 10.84 37.90
CA ALA A 19 0.47 10.15 36.66
C ALA A 19 1.30 11.09 35.80
N GLN A 20 2.46 11.48 36.29
CA GLN A 20 3.55 11.90 35.42
C GLN A 20 4.35 10.65 35.12
N ILE A 21 4.16 10.11 33.94
CA ILE A 21 5.10 9.15 33.34
C ILE A 21 6.30 9.98 32.93
N ASP A 22 7.36 9.91 33.71
CA ASP A 22 8.69 10.32 33.26
C ASP A 22 9.10 9.39 32.11
N SER A 23 8.82 9.83 30.90
CA SER A 23 9.46 9.26 29.72
C SER A 23 10.90 9.81 29.69
N GLU A 24 11.81 9.18 30.41
CA GLU A 24 13.22 9.34 30.11
C GLU A 24 13.44 8.91 28.65
N ASN A 25 13.55 9.91 27.78
CA ASN A 25 14.06 9.72 26.44
C ASN A 25 15.53 9.30 26.53
N LYS A 26 15.76 8.01 26.78
CA LYS A 26 17.05 7.39 26.52
C LYS A 26 17.21 7.33 25.00
N SER A 27 17.78 8.38 24.43
CA SER A 27 18.33 8.31 23.09
C SER A 27 19.43 7.24 23.10
N ILE A 28 19.18 6.12 22.46
CA ILE A 28 20.21 5.12 22.19
C ILE A 28 21.10 5.73 21.12
N ILE A 29 22.24 6.26 21.53
CA ILE A 29 23.31 6.64 20.61
C ILE A 29 23.89 5.33 20.09
N ILE A 30 23.54 4.97 18.86
CA ILE A 30 24.20 3.90 18.12
C ILE A 30 25.56 4.48 17.69
N PRO A 31 26.70 4.00 18.21
CA PRO A 31 27.99 4.44 17.72
C PRO A 31 28.10 4.05 16.25
N ALA A 32 28.41 5.04 15.40
CA ALA A 32 28.76 4.77 14.02
C ALA A 32 29.96 3.84 14.02
N GLN A 33 29.82 2.63 13.49
CA GLN A 33 30.98 1.81 13.15
C GLN A 33 31.69 2.52 12.00
N GLU A 34 32.90 2.96 12.23
CA GLU A 34 33.83 3.33 11.16
C GLU A 34 33.93 2.10 10.25
N VAL A 35 33.42 2.26 9.06
CA VAL A 35 33.68 1.31 7.97
C VAL A 35 35.11 1.57 7.58
N GLU A 36 36.03 0.65 7.97
CA GLU A 36 37.37 0.64 7.39
C GLU A 36 37.23 0.60 5.87
N ASP A 37 37.81 1.61 5.24
CA ASP A 37 37.93 1.68 3.77
C ASP A 37 38.62 0.40 3.28
N LEU A 38 37.84 -0.52 2.80
CA LEU A 38 38.36 -1.61 1.96
C LEU A 38 38.90 -0.94 0.72
N LYS A 39 40.22 -0.88 0.64
CA LYS A 39 40.96 -0.51 -0.54
C LYS A 39 40.39 -1.32 -1.70
N GLU A 40 39.88 -0.61 -2.69
CA GLU A 40 39.58 -1.16 -4.00
C GLU A 40 40.89 -1.69 -4.58
N ASP A 41 41.10 -3.00 -4.49
CA ASP A 41 42.04 -3.68 -5.34
C ASP A 41 41.43 -3.67 -6.74
N ASN A 42 41.98 -2.79 -7.57
CA ASN A 42 41.75 -2.75 -9.01
C ASN A 42 42.24 -4.08 -9.61
N GLU A 43 41.38 -5.08 -9.65
CA GLU A 43 41.62 -6.21 -10.54
C GLU A 43 41.45 -5.75 -11.99
N LEU A 44 42.60 -5.73 -12.66
CA LEU A 44 42.77 -5.49 -14.07
C LEU A 44 41.84 -6.40 -14.89
N ILE A 45 40.86 -5.78 -15.52
CA ILE A 45 40.11 -6.41 -16.59
C ILE A 45 41.09 -6.60 -17.75
N ILE A 46 41.61 -7.81 -17.92
CA ILE A 46 42.34 -8.21 -19.10
C ILE A 46 41.33 -8.39 -20.22
N MET A 47 41.22 -7.40 -21.09
CA MET A 47 40.55 -7.55 -22.37
C MET A 47 41.41 -8.48 -23.25
N PRO A 48 40.84 -9.43 -24.00
CA PRO A 48 41.56 -10.18 -25.00
C PRO A 48 41.93 -9.23 -26.14
N GLU A 49 43.25 -9.09 -26.38
CA GLU A 49 43.76 -8.42 -27.56
C GLU A 49 43.34 -9.18 -28.82
N GLU A 50 42.65 -8.48 -29.67
CA GLU A 50 42.36 -8.85 -31.04
C GLU A 50 43.64 -8.71 -31.86
N ASN A 51 44.33 -9.82 -32.08
CA ASN A 51 45.45 -9.83 -33.00
C ASN A 51 44.95 -9.95 -34.43
N ASN A 52 44.94 -8.80 -35.09
CA ASN A 52 44.83 -8.69 -36.52
C ASN A 52 46.17 -8.84 -37.17
N SER A 53 46.18 -9.66 -38.22
CA SER A 53 46.96 -9.56 -39.45
C SER A 53 48.47 -9.86 -39.44
N ALA A 54 48.80 -10.89 -40.14
CA ALA A 54 49.76 -10.81 -41.21
C ALA A 54 49.54 -11.93 -42.23
N GLU A 55 49.16 -11.55 -43.41
CA GLU A 55 49.25 -12.32 -44.65
C GLU A 55 50.72 -12.40 -45.14
N PRO A 56 50.94 -13.04 -46.26
CA PRO A 56 51.51 -14.39 -46.40
C PRO A 56 52.85 -14.33 -47.06
N ASP A 57 53.65 -15.32 -46.85
CA ASP A 57 54.76 -15.55 -47.78
C ASP A 57 54.74 -16.96 -48.34
N LYS A 58 54.95 -16.96 -49.61
CA LYS A 58 54.85 -18.04 -50.58
C LYS A 58 55.97 -19.05 -50.49
N GLU A 59 55.60 -20.24 -50.99
CA GLU A 59 56.45 -21.17 -51.76
C GLU A 59 57.40 -22.05 -50.96
N GLN A 60 57.00 -23.30 -50.80
CA GLN A 60 57.82 -24.39 -51.42
C GLN A 60 56.99 -25.68 -51.48
N GLU A 61 56.66 -26.08 -52.71
CA GLU A 61 56.24 -27.40 -53.09
C GLU A 61 57.32 -28.41 -52.71
N ASN A 62 56.97 -29.29 -51.79
CA ASN A 62 57.63 -30.60 -51.71
C ASN A 62 56.57 -31.68 -51.76
N GLU A 63 56.47 -32.27 -52.92
CA GLU A 63 55.67 -33.42 -53.24
C GLU A 63 56.12 -34.62 -52.41
N ILE A 64 55.47 -34.86 -51.24
CA ILE A 64 55.67 -36.10 -50.49
C ILE A 64 54.56 -37.05 -50.89
N VAL A 65 54.89 -38.02 -51.69
CA VAL A 65 54.08 -39.17 -52.04
C VAL A 65 53.86 -39.98 -50.76
N LEU A 66 52.66 -39.82 -50.13
CA LEU A 66 52.26 -40.63 -49.01
C LEU A 66 51.68 -41.97 -49.49
N PRO A 67 52.08 -43.07 -48.87
CA PRO A 67 51.48 -44.37 -49.16
C PRO A 67 50.04 -44.40 -48.78
N LYS A 68 49.23 -45.00 -49.66
CA LYS A 68 47.80 -45.18 -49.51
C LYS A 68 47.46 -45.95 -48.19
N THR A 69 47.11 -45.25 -47.17
CA THR A 69 46.71 -45.86 -45.90
C THR A 69 45.26 -46.40 -46.03
N GLU A 70 45.09 -47.67 -45.77
CA GLU A 70 43.76 -48.29 -45.67
C GLU A 70 42.96 -47.58 -44.59
N GLU A 71 41.73 -47.16 -44.96
CA GLU A 71 40.79 -46.52 -44.04
C GLU A 71 40.37 -47.50 -42.92
N LEU A 72 40.91 -47.31 -41.73
CA LEU A 72 40.48 -48.02 -40.57
C LEU A 72 39.09 -47.48 -40.21
N PRO A 73 38.07 -48.31 -39.81
CA PRO A 73 36.78 -47.88 -39.47
C PRO A 73 36.85 -46.91 -38.23
N VAL A 74 36.51 -45.65 -38.47
CA VAL A 74 36.43 -44.64 -37.41
C VAL A 74 35.29 -45.04 -36.54
N ALA A 75 35.57 -45.59 -35.37
CA ALA A 75 34.54 -45.79 -34.32
C ALA A 75 33.95 -44.42 -34.00
N GLU A 76 32.62 -44.30 -34.06
CA GLU A 76 31.88 -43.11 -33.67
C GLU A 76 32.38 -42.63 -32.31
N ARG A 77 33.05 -41.44 -32.31
CA ARG A 77 33.45 -40.79 -31.05
C ARG A 77 32.17 -40.36 -30.36
N LYS A 78 31.82 -41.00 -29.26
CA LYS A 78 30.83 -40.47 -28.34
C LYS A 78 31.27 -39.05 -27.97
N GLU A 79 30.44 -38.07 -28.28
CA GLU A 79 30.69 -36.69 -27.90
C GLU A 79 30.94 -36.65 -26.40
N PHE A 80 32.15 -36.24 -26.02
CA PHE A 80 32.54 -36.08 -24.63
C PHE A 80 31.98 -34.72 -24.16
N SER A 81 30.80 -34.73 -23.59
CA SER A 81 30.27 -33.56 -22.92
C SER A 81 30.89 -33.41 -21.53
N MET A 82 31.66 -32.37 -21.33
CA MET A 82 32.17 -32.00 -19.99
C MET A 82 31.10 -31.51 -19.06
N ILE A 83 29.92 -31.21 -19.58
CA ILE A 83 28.78 -30.81 -18.80
C ILE A 83 28.11 -32.08 -18.26
N LYS A 84 28.44 -32.44 -17.05
CA LYS A 84 27.65 -33.45 -16.31
C LYS A 84 26.26 -32.89 -16.14
N GLU A 85 25.25 -33.53 -16.71
CA GLU A 85 23.87 -33.21 -16.38
C GLU A 85 23.72 -33.21 -14.87
N ASN A 86 23.41 -32.04 -14.32
CA ASN A 86 23.18 -31.89 -12.88
C ASN A 86 21.92 -32.70 -12.52
N LYS A 87 22.11 -33.92 -12.07
CA LYS A 87 21.06 -34.78 -11.51
C LYS A 87 20.55 -34.27 -10.15
N PHE A 88 21.14 -33.15 -9.67
CA PHE A 88 20.68 -32.51 -8.46
C PHE A 88 19.42 -31.70 -8.76
N ARG A 89 18.36 -32.04 -8.05
CA ARG A 89 17.12 -31.28 -8.07
C ARG A 89 17.43 -29.82 -7.70
N ASN A 90 16.95 -28.89 -8.52
CA ASN A 90 17.19 -27.46 -8.26
C ASN A 90 16.58 -27.11 -6.90
N PRO A 91 17.39 -26.63 -5.91
CA PRO A 91 16.87 -26.27 -4.59
C PRO A 91 15.74 -25.23 -4.65
N ALA A 92 15.73 -24.37 -5.66
CA ALA A 92 14.66 -23.39 -5.87
C ALA A 92 13.28 -24.03 -6.06
N GLU A 93 13.20 -25.25 -6.59
CA GLU A 93 11.94 -25.97 -6.76
C GLU A 93 11.30 -26.33 -5.39
N LEU A 94 12.13 -26.64 -4.39
CA LEU A 94 11.65 -26.96 -3.05
C LEU A 94 10.96 -25.77 -2.38
N TYR A 95 11.41 -24.56 -2.71
CA TYR A 95 10.91 -23.33 -2.10
C TYR A 95 9.87 -22.60 -2.94
N GLN A 96 9.60 -23.06 -4.17
CA GLN A 96 8.63 -22.41 -5.07
C GLN A 96 7.24 -22.25 -4.41
N LYS A 97 6.76 -23.26 -3.70
CA LYS A 97 5.47 -23.19 -3.01
C LYS A 97 5.47 -22.17 -1.88
N GLN A 98 6.57 -22.12 -1.10
CA GLN A 98 6.73 -21.15 -0.01
C GLN A 98 6.84 -19.74 -0.56
N LEU A 99 7.62 -19.54 -1.63
CA LEU A 99 7.77 -18.25 -2.28
C LEU A 99 6.44 -17.76 -2.87
N LYS A 100 5.69 -18.62 -3.56
CA LYS A 100 4.35 -18.28 -4.05
C LYS A 100 3.40 -17.89 -2.93
N ASN A 101 3.45 -18.60 -1.79
CA ASN A 101 2.60 -18.27 -0.65
C ASN A 101 3.02 -16.93 -0.01
N ALA A 102 4.33 -16.67 0.13
CA ALA A 102 4.84 -15.40 0.64
C ALA A 102 4.47 -14.23 -0.27
N LEU A 103 4.58 -14.39 -1.60
CA LEU A 103 4.14 -13.39 -2.57
C LEU A 103 2.64 -13.13 -2.51
N LYS A 104 1.83 -14.19 -2.32
CA LYS A 104 0.39 -14.04 -2.16
C LYS A 104 0.03 -13.25 -0.90
N LEU A 105 0.65 -13.57 0.24
CA LEU A 105 0.46 -12.83 1.49
C LEU A 105 0.84 -11.34 1.33
N ARG A 106 1.97 -11.06 0.67
CA ARG A 106 2.39 -9.67 0.41
C ARG A 106 1.39 -8.92 -0.46
N ASN A 107 0.87 -9.56 -1.51
CA ASN A 107 -0.14 -8.95 -2.36
C ASN A 107 -1.46 -8.69 -1.60
N ASP A 108 -1.84 -9.59 -0.69
CA ASP A 108 -3.03 -9.39 0.14
C ASP A 108 -2.84 -8.25 1.15
N ASP A 109 -1.62 -8.06 1.68
CA ASP A 109 -1.28 -6.93 2.54
C ASP A 109 -1.25 -5.62 1.75
N GLU A 110 -0.68 -5.60 0.55
CA GLU A 110 -0.72 -4.44 -0.36
C GLU A 110 -2.16 -4.03 -0.69
N ARG A 111 -3.07 -5.00 -0.93
CA ARG A 111 -4.49 -4.71 -1.16
C ARG A 111 -5.17 -4.09 0.05
N ARG A 112 -4.84 -4.56 1.26
CA ARG A 112 -5.36 -3.96 2.50
C ARG A 112 -4.88 -2.54 2.69
N HIS A 113 -3.63 -2.24 2.32
CA HIS A 113 -3.06 -0.89 2.35
C HIS A 113 -3.63 0.02 1.25
N ASN A 114 -4.06 -0.54 0.13
CA ASN A 114 -4.60 0.24 -0.98
C ASN A 114 -6.10 0.54 -0.86
N GLY A 115 -6.77 0.00 0.16
CA GLY A 115 -8.20 0.18 0.37
C GLY A 115 -9.06 -0.65 -0.59
N SER A 116 -10.38 -0.43 -0.55
CA SER A 116 -11.32 -1.09 -1.44
C SER A 116 -11.20 -0.55 -2.86
N GLU A 117 -11.07 -1.43 -3.83
CA GLU A 117 -11.09 -1.13 -5.27
C GLU A 117 -12.52 -1.16 -5.86
N ILE A 118 -13.50 -1.48 -5.02
CA ILE A 118 -14.90 -1.62 -5.42
C ILE A 118 -15.72 -0.56 -4.67
N THR A 119 -16.64 0.09 -5.40
CA THR A 119 -17.61 1.01 -4.81
C THR A 119 -18.34 0.35 -3.64
N GLN A 120 -18.34 1.02 -2.49
CA GLN A 120 -18.97 0.53 -1.28
C GLN A 120 -20.37 1.14 -1.14
N PHE A 121 -21.38 0.30 -1.00
CA PHE A 121 -22.70 0.75 -0.58
C PHE A 121 -22.79 0.63 0.94
N LEU A 122 -22.92 1.77 1.62
CA LEU A 122 -22.88 1.87 3.07
C LEU A 122 -24.27 1.90 3.72
N GLY A 123 -25.32 1.70 2.93
CA GLY A 123 -26.67 1.49 3.40
C GLY A 123 -27.68 2.53 2.94
N GLU A 124 -28.95 2.21 3.24
CA GLU A 124 -30.11 3.06 3.00
C GLU A 124 -30.76 3.42 4.34
N TYR A 125 -31.09 4.69 4.50
CA TYR A 125 -31.57 5.24 5.77
C TYR A 125 -32.76 6.17 5.54
N SER A 126 -33.82 6.01 6.33
CA SER A 126 -35.02 6.83 6.23
C SER A 126 -35.02 7.92 7.28
N THR A 127 -35.46 9.12 6.89
CA THR A 127 -35.61 10.27 7.82
C THR A 127 -36.83 11.10 7.46
N LYS A 128 -37.37 11.80 8.46
CA LYS A 128 -38.41 12.84 8.28
C LYS A 128 -37.79 14.24 8.17
N ALA A 129 -36.50 14.39 8.46
CA ALA A 129 -35.80 15.67 8.41
C ALA A 129 -35.81 16.26 7.00
N LYS A 130 -36.09 17.56 6.88
CA LYS A 130 -36.02 18.28 5.61
C LYS A 130 -34.59 18.63 5.24
N ARG A 131 -33.75 18.81 6.24
CA ARG A 131 -32.33 19.17 6.08
C ARG A 131 -31.50 18.28 6.99
N VAL A 132 -30.36 17.86 6.50
CA VAL A 132 -29.37 17.08 7.25
C VAL A 132 -28.04 17.81 7.23
N ASN A 133 -27.23 17.54 8.25
CA ASN A 133 -25.84 17.97 8.28
C ASN A 133 -24.95 16.77 8.05
N ILE A 134 -24.17 16.78 6.97
CA ILE A 134 -23.21 15.73 6.63
C ILE A 134 -21.85 16.20 7.11
N ILE A 135 -21.31 15.50 8.09
CA ILE A 135 -19.95 15.78 8.61
C ILE A 135 -19.04 14.61 8.33
N TYR A 136 -17.79 14.90 8.08
CA TYR A 136 -16.76 13.90 7.79
C TYR A 136 -15.41 14.36 8.35
N ARG A 137 -14.54 13.39 8.66
CA ARG A 137 -13.19 13.60 9.14
C ARG A 137 -12.30 12.44 8.70
N ASP A 138 -11.01 12.66 8.70
CA ASP A 138 -10.06 11.57 8.67
C ASP A 138 -10.14 10.79 9.98
N HIS A 139 -10.23 9.47 9.93
CA HIS A 139 -10.32 8.63 11.11
C HIS A 139 -8.99 7.97 11.50
N GLN A 140 -7.96 8.11 10.68
CA GLN A 140 -6.63 7.58 10.94
C GLN A 140 -5.61 8.71 11.11
N ALA A 141 -4.83 9.00 10.10
CA ALA A 141 -3.76 9.98 10.13
C ALA A 141 -3.99 11.03 9.05
N GLU A 142 -3.87 12.31 9.42
CA GLU A 142 -3.89 13.40 8.43
C GLU A 142 -2.71 13.27 7.47
N ASP A 143 -2.89 12.54 6.41
CA ASP A 143 -1.84 12.25 5.44
C ASP A 143 -2.09 12.89 4.06
N GLY A 144 -3.14 13.71 3.97
CA GLY A 144 -3.48 14.46 2.78
C GLY A 144 -4.56 13.82 1.91
N ASP A 145 -5.42 13.00 2.51
CA ASP A 145 -6.59 12.42 1.85
C ASP A 145 -7.55 13.50 1.34
N ILE A 146 -7.98 13.35 0.10
CA ILE A 146 -8.87 14.28 -0.58
C ILE A 146 -10.04 13.53 -1.16
N ILE A 147 -11.24 14.08 -0.93
CA ILE A 147 -12.49 13.53 -1.45
C ILE A 147 -13.25 14.55 -2.29
N ARG A 148 -14.18 14.03 -3.07
CA ARG A 148 -15.25 14.77 -3.73
C ARG A 148 -16.58 14.22 -3.28
N VAL A 149 -17.56 15.10 -3.06
CA VAL A 149 -18.90 14.71 -2.63
C VAL A 149 -19.89 15.03 -3.74
N TYR A 150 -20.70 14.04 -4.08
CA TYR A 150 -21.82 14.19 -5.00
C TYR A 150 -23.14 14.02 -4.23
N VAL A 151 -24.15 14.70 -4.70
CA VAL A 151 -25.54 14.54 -4.25
C VAL A 151 -26.42 14.42 -5.49
N ASN A 152 -27.10 13.31 -5.60
CA ASN A 152 -27.95 12.99 -6.77
C ASN A 152 -27.22 13.18 -8.11
N GLY A 153 -25.95 12.76 -8.16
CA GLY A 153 -25.08 12.86 -9.33
C GLY A 153 -24.47 14.24 -9.58
N ASN A 154 -24.83 15.27 -8.82
CA ASN A 154 -24.26 16.60 -8.94
C ASN A 154 -23.14 16.82 -7.91
N ILE A 155 -22.09 17.55 -8.29
CA ILE A 155 -20.99 17.85 -7.36
C ILE A 155 -21.48 18.84 -6.30
N ALA A 156 -21.56 18.39 -5.05
CA ALA A 156 -21.84 19.22 -3.90
C ALA A 156 -20.57 19.86 -3.34
N GLN A 157 -19.45 19.09 -3.29
CA GLN A 157 -18.14 19.56 -2.87
C GLN A 157 -17.09 19.02 -3.84
N SER A 158 -16.39 19.90 -4.57
CA SER A 158 -15.48 19.49 -5.65
C SER A 158 -14.16 18.90 -5.13
N ARG A 159 -13.67 19.38 -3.99
CA ARG A 159 -12.41 18.99 -3.40
C ARG A 159 -12.39 19.30 -1.91
N VAL A 160 -12.31 18.27 -1.09
CA VAL A 160 -12.27 18.38 0.36
C VAL A 160 -11.03 17.67 0.86
N LEU A 161 -10.15 18.40 1.54
CA LEU A 161 -9.04 17.81 2.29
C LEU A 161 -9.60 17.30 3.61
N LEU A 162 -9.46 16.01 3.86
CA LEU A 162 -9.81 15.39 5.13
C LEU A 162 -8.80 15.77 6.20
N GLN A 163 -9.30 15.98 7.40
CA GLN A 163 -8.52 16.33 8.58
C GLN A 163 -9.11 15.61 9.80
N ASN A 164 -8.35 15.50 10.87
CA ASN A 164 -8.80 14.86 12.11
C ASN A 164 -9.97 15.60 12.77
N HIS A 165 -10.15 16.90 12.47
CA HIS A 165 -11.33 17.64 12.91
C HIS A 165 -12.46 17.51 11.89
N SER A 166 -13.67 17.39 12.40
CA SER A 166 -14.87 17.25 11.57
C SER A 166 -15.15 18.51 10.75
N LYS A 167 -15.38 18.32 9.46
CA LYS A 167 -15.89 19.31 8.51
C LYS A 167 -17.18 18.80 7.91
N GLY A 168 -17.99 19.66 7.35
CA GLY A 168 -19.23 19.21 6.74
C GLY A 168 -20.01 20.34 6.09
N PHE A 169 -21.21 19.98 5.63
CA PHE A 169 -22.14 20.91 5.01
C PHE A 169 -23.58 20.49 5.25
N PHE A 170 -24.47 21.45 5.16
CA PHE A 170 -25.90 21.20 5.25
C PHE A 170 -26.46 20.84 3.86
N LEU A 171 -27.27 19.80 3.83
CA LEU A 171 -27.97 19.33 2.63
C LEU A 171 -29.48 19.38 2.84
N THR A 172 -30.21 20.07 1.96
CA THR A 172 -31.66 19.97 1.89
C THR A 172 -32.03 18.73 1.08
N LEU A 173 -32.77 17.82 1.69
CA LEU A 173 -33.19 16.58 1.07
C LEU A 173 -34.40 16.78 0.17
N ASN A 174 -34.38 16.23 -1.02
CA ASN A 174 -35.55 16.08 -1.86
C ASN A 174 -36.50 15.03 -1.27
N PRO A 175 -37.84 15.14 -1.43
CA PRO A 175 -38.74 14.05 -1.09
C PRO A 175 -38.37 12.77 -1.84
N GLY A 176 -38.30 11.63 -1.13
CA GLY A 176 -37.82 10.36 -1.66
C GLY A 176 -36.31 10.19 -1.53
N ASP A 177 -35.73 9.50 -2.49
CA ASP A 177 -34.32 9.07 -2.43
C ASP A 177 -33.35 10.22 -2.71
N ASN A 178 -32.35 10.33 -1.85
CA ASN A 178 -31.19 11.20 -2.03
C ASN A 178 -29.93 10.37 -1.97
N ILE A 179 -29.24 10.25 -3.09
CA ILE A 179 -28.02 9.49 -3.23
C ILE A 179 -26.83 10.41 -2.94
N ILE A 180 -26.05 10.06 -1.94
CA ILE A 180 -24.85 10.79 -1.55
C ILE A 180 -23.65 9.89 -1.79
N GLU A 181 -22.69 10.37 -2.58
CA GLU A 181 -21.50 9.62 -2.95
C GLU A 181 -20.25 10.39 -2.52
N PHE A 182 -19.31 9.69 -1.93
CA PHE A 182 -17.98 10.18 -1.58
C PHE A 182 -16.96 9.48 -2.46
N GLU A 183 -16.29 10.22 -3.32
CA GLU A 183 -15.24 9.72 -4.22
C GLU A 183 -13.87 10.03 -3.63
N ALA A 184 -13.02 9.03 -3.49
CA ALA A 184 -11.62 9.21 -3.12
C ALA A 184 -10.82 9.78 -4.30
N LEU A 185 -10.28 10.99 -4.18
CA LEU A 185 -9.48 11.61 -5.25
C LEU A 185 -8.00 11.21 -5.17
N ASN A 186 -7.53 10.83 -4.01
CA ASN A 186 -6.18 10.32 -3.74
C ASN A 186 -6.21 9.41 -2.50
N GLN A 187 -5.05 8.90 -2.10
CA GLN A 187 -4.87 8.03 -0.94
C GLN A 187 -3.88 8.62 0.06
N GLY A 188 -3.70 9.94 0.06
CA GLY A 188 -2.71 10.57 0.92
C GLY A 188 -1.28 10.09 0.68
N THR A 189 -0.47 10.06 1.73
CA THR A 189 0.91 9.57 1.71
C THR A 189 1.09 8.20 2.34
N SER A 190 0.06 7.66 3.00
CA SER A 190 0.18 6.50 3.88
C SER A 190 -0.99 5.52 3.80
N GLY A 191 -1.40 5.12 2.62
CA GLY A 191 -2.35 4.03 2.54
C GLY A 191 -3.65 4.39 1.87
N PRO A 192 -4.79 3.73 2.16
CA PRO A 192 -6.04 4.05 1.49
C PRO A 192 -6.59 5.41 1.91
N ASN A 193 -7.46 6.00 1.08
CA ASN A 193 -8.25 7.15 1.51
C ASN A 193 -9.20 6.73 2.63
N THR A 194 -9.01 7.30 3.82
CA THR A 194 -9.74 6.90 5.02
C THR A 194 -10.60 8.03 5.56
N ALA A 195 -11.87 7.75 5.77
CA ALA A 195 -12.74 8.71 6.46
C ALA A 195 -13.81 8.04 7.29
N GLU A 196 -14.21 8.76 8.31
CA GLU A 196 -15.45 8.57 9.05
C GLU A 196 -16.41 9.71 8.71
N PHE A 197 -17.67 9.39 8.51
CA PHE A 197 -18.70 10.38 8.32
C PHE A 197 -19.93 10.11 9.19
N GLN A 198 -20.66 11.17 9.46
CA GLN A 198 -21.93 11.13 10.17
C GLN A 198 -22.94 12.00 9.44
N VAL A 199 -24.19 11.56 9.46
CA VAL A 199 -25.32 12.38 9.03
C VAL A 199 -26.20 12.67 10.22
N LEU A 200 -26.38 13.95 10.49
CA LEU A 200 -27.16 14.46 11.62
C LEU A 200 -28.48 15.02 11.11
N ASP A 201 -29.51 14.82 11.87
CA ASP A 201 -30.84 15.41 11.63
C ASP A 201 -30.87 16.93 11.93
N ASP A 202 -32.07 17.52 11.80
CA ASP A 202 -32.30 18.93 12.09
C ASP A 202 -32.04 19.32 13.57
N ASN A 203 -32.03 18.33 14.47
CA ASN A 203 -31.78 18.51 15.90
C ASN A 203 -30.30 18.31 16.25
N GLY A 204 -29.48 17.96 15.28
CA GLY A 204 -28.08 17.64 15.49
C GLY A 204 -27.83 16.22 16.02
N THR A 205 -28.82 15.34 15.94
CA THR A 205 -28.68 13.95 16.37
C THR A 205 -28.16 13.10 15.21
N PRO A 206 -27.03 12.37 15.38
CA PRO A 206 -26.53 11.50 14.34
C PRO A 206 -27.45 10.27 14.21
N PHE A 207 -27.90 10.00 12.99
CA PHE A 207 -28.67 8.80 12.66
C PHE A 207 -27.93 7.89 11.67
N ILE A 208 -26.85 8.36 11.07
CA ILE A 208 -25.92 7.56 10.28
C ILE A 208 -24.51 7.83 10.80
N THR A 209 -23.76 6.77 11.06
CA THR A 209 -22.31 6.83 11.32
C THR A 209 -21.70 5.67 10.58
N ASN A 210 -20.72 5.95 9.72
CA ASN A 210 -20.02 4.92 8.98
C ASN A 210 -18.61 5.40 8.61
N GLN A 211 -17.80 4.50 8.08
CA GLN A 211 -16.43 4.78 7.68
C GLN A 211 -16.10 4.02 6.38
N TRP A 212 -15.09 4.50 5.68
CA TRP A 212 -14.56 3.83 4.49
C TRP A 212 -13.04 3.80 4.47
N ASN A 213 -12.53 2.86 3.68
CA ASN A 213 -11.14 2.78 3.26
C ASN A 213 -11.17 2.52 1.75
N LEU A 214 -10.93 3.55 0.93
CA LEU A 214 -11.10 3.49 -0.51
C LEU A 214 -9.78 3.67 -1.24
N ALA A 215 -9.63 2.94 -2.35
CA ALA A 215 -8.63 3.25 -3.35
C ALA A 215 -9.00 4.52 -4.14
N THR A 216 -8.03 5.17 -4.76
CA THR A 216 -8.25 6.34 -5.59
C THR A 216 -9.26 6.06 -6.72
N GLY A 217 -10.23 6.96 -6.91
CA GLY A 217 -11.29 6.86 -7.91
C GLY A 217 -12.48 6.00 -7.50
N VAL A 218 -12.42 5.35 -6.32
CA VAL A 218 -13.52 4.52 -5.81
C VAL A 218 -14.46 5.38 -4.97
N LYS A 219 -15.72 4.97 -4.91
CA LYS A 219 -16.78 5.69 -4.20
C LYS A 219 -17.34 4.90 -3.02
N ALA A 220 -17.72 5.64 -1.98
CA ALA A 220 -18.66 5.16 -0.94
C ALA A 220 -20.00 5.84 -1.17
N THR A 221 -21.08 5.07 -1.13
CA THR A 221 -22.44 5.55 -1.44
C THR A 221 -23.39 5.25 -0.31
N ILE A 222 -24.20 6.22 0.06
CA ILE A 222 -25.36 6.07 0.94
C ILE A 222 -26.62 6.59 0.25
N THR A 223 -27.76 6.02 0.61
CA THR A 223 -29.09 6.54 0.21
C THR A 223 -29.82 7.05 1.43
N VAL A 224 -30.23 8.31 1.40
CA VAL A 224 -31.07 8.91 2.43
C VAL A 224 -32.47 9.14 1.87
N VAL A 225 -33.43 8.37 2.37
CA VAL A 225 -34.83 8.44 1.96
C VAL A 225 -35.58 9.43 2.85
N ARG A 226 -35.97 10.55 2.28
CA ARG A 226 -36.87 11.47 3.00
C ARG A 226 -38.31 11.03 2.83
N ALA A 227 -38.94 10.67 3.96
CA ALA A 227 -40.37 10.35 3.97
C ALA A 227 -41.20 11.51 3.42
N LYS A 228 -42.20 11.19 2.60
CA LYS A 228 -43.19 12.20 2.18
C LYS A 228 -44.01 12.62 3.40
N GLU A 229 -44.27 13.91 3.54
CA GLU A 229 -45.25 14.38 4.50
C GLU A 229 -46.63 13.87 4.02
N GLU A 230 -47.30 13.08 4.84
CA GLU A 230 -48.73 12.78 4.62
C GLU A 230 -49.49 14.06 4.91
N GLU A 231 -50.20 14.57 3.87
CA GLU A 231 -51.11 15.70 3.98
C GLU A 231 -52.36 15.31 4.77
#